data_d1c762877af451b8107609445f466c15
#
_entry.id   d1c762877af451b8107609445f466c15
#
_cell.length_a   1.000
_cell.length_b   1.000
_cell.length_c   1.000
_cell.angle_alpha   90.00
_cell.angle_beta   90.00
_cell.angle_gamma   90.00
#
_symmetry.space_group_name_H-M   'P 1'
#
loop_
_entity.id
_entity.type
_entity.pdbx_description
1 polymer ?
#
loop_
_entity_poly.entity_id
_entity_poly.type
_entity_poly.pdbx_seq_one_letter_code
_entity_poly.pdbx_strand_id
1 'polypeptide(L)'
;MAISRNQLVKELEPGLNALFGLEYKQYENQSADIYATESSDRAFEEEVMLSGFAQAQVKPEGSGVTYDNAQETFTARYTNETIALAFAITEEAIEDNLYDRLASRYTKALARSMAQTKQVKAVNPLNNGFGTFTSGDGSALFATNHPTIAGTVSNTLATAADLNETSLEQALIDIAAMTDERGLKIAAKGMKMIIPSALQFTAERLMASAGRVGTADNDINAIKSMGMIPQGYSVNNYLTDTDAFFIITDVPNGMKHFQRTPMSTKMEGDFDTGNVRYKARERYVFGVSDYRGIFASPGA
;
A
#
# COMPACT_ATOMS: atom_id res chain seq x y z
N MET A 1 42.16 -18.96 31.33
CA MET A 1 41.70 -17.88 30.47
C MET A 1 40.18 -17.90 30.53
N ALA A 2 39.58 -16.92 31.17
CA ALA A 2 38.13 -16.81 31.15
C ALA A 2 37.73 -16.29 29.76
N ILE A 3 36.90 -17.03 29.04
CA ILE A 3 36.27 -16.56 27.79
C ILE A 3 35.35 -15.41 28.18
N SER A 4 35.67 -14.21 27.73
CA SER A 4 34.89 -13.03 28.13
C SER A 4 33.51 -13.07 27.42
N ARG A 5 32.47 -12.75 28.16
CA ARG A 5 31.06 -12.58 27.72
C ARG A 5 30.91 -11.77 26.43
N ASN A 6 31.75 -10.76 26.23
CA ASN A 6 31.76 -9.94 25.01
C ASN A 6 32.09 -10.73 23.72
N GLN A 7 32.78 -11.85 23.82
CA GLN A 7 33.07 -12.69 22.64
C GLN A 7 31.89 -13.55 22.26
N LEU A 8 31.13 -14.09 23.23
CA LEU A 8 29.90 -14.85 22.95
C LEU A 8 28.81 -13.99 22.33
N VAL A 9 28.62 -12.77 22.79
CA VAL A 9 27.63 -11.84 22.23
C VAL A 9 27.96 -11.51 20.77
N LYS A 10 29.23 -11.34 20.42
CA LYS A 10 29.65 -11.06 19.03
C LYS A 10 29.49 -12.23 18.08
N GLU A 11 29.58 -13.46 18.56
CA GLU A 11 29.35 -14.65 17.73
C GLU A 11 27.88 -14.97 17.52
N LEU A 12 27.02 -14.59 18.48
CA LEU A 12 25.57 -14.78 18.44
C LEU A 12 24.87 -13.83 17.49
N GLU A 13 25.29 -12.56 17.47
CA GLU A 13 24.64 -11.54 16.68
C GLU A 13 24.52 -11.89 15.19
N PRO A 14 25.57 -12.37 14.49
CA PRO A 14 25.46 -12.79 13.10
C PRO A 14 24.46 -13.92 12.88
N GLY A 15 24.39 -14.90 13.79
CA GLY A 15 23.46 -16.03 13.72
C GLY A 15 22.01 -15.58 13.89
N LEU A 16 21.73 -14.74 14.86
CA LEU A 16 20.38 -14.19 15.09
C LEU A 16 19.95 -13.24 13.95
N ASN A 17 20.87 -12.44 13.43
CA ASN A 17 20.59 -11.56 12.30
C ASN A 17 20.29 -12.35 11.01
N ALA A 18 21.03 -13.43 10.75
CA ALA A 18 20.75 -14.33 9.62
C ALA A 18 19.40 -15.03 9.77
N LEU A 19 19.09 -15.53 10.95
CA LEU A 19 17.82 -16.17 11.26
C LEU A 19 16.65 -15.19 11.13
N PHE A 20 16.79 -13.98 11.65
CA PHE A 20 15.81 -12.92 11.51
C PHE A 20 15.55 -12.60 10.03
N GLY A 21 16.61 -12.41 9.25
CA GLY A 21 16.50 -12.09 7.83
C GLY A 21 15.84 -13.21 7.02
N LEU A 22 16.13 -14.47 7.32
CA LEU A 22 15.49 -15.62 6.69
C LEU A 22 13.99 -15.66 7.02
N GLU A 23 13.64 -15.56 8.30
CA GLU A 23 12.26 -15.63 8.74
C GLU A 23 11.44 -14.43 8.23
N TYR A 24 12.00 -13.20 8.28
CA TYR A 24 11.33 -12.01 7.77
C TYR A 24 10.99 -12.10 6.28
N LYS A 25 11.88 -12.70 5.47
CA LYS A 25 11.67 -12.90 4.03
C LYS A 25 10.67 -14.00 3.70
N GLN A 26 10.36 -14.90 4.63
CA GLN A 26 9.35 -15.95 4.40
C GLN A 26 7.93 -15.40 4.38
N TYR A 27 7.70 -14.25 5.01
CA TYR A 27 6.39 -13.61 4.98
C TYR A 27 6.23 -12.83 3.68
N GLU A 28 5.21 -13.22 2.91
CA GLU A 28 4.87 -12.59 1.65
C GLU A 28 4.54 -11.12 1.85
N ASN A 29 5.15 -10.28 1.03
CA ASN A 29 4.86 -8.84 1.05
C ASN A 29 3.66 -8.53 0.15
N GLN A 30 2.45 -8.71 0.66
CA GLN A 30 1.19 -8.42 -0.06
C GLN A 30 1.01 -6.93 -0.38
N SER A 31 1.74 -6.05 0.29
CA SER A 31 1.70 -4.61 0.02
C SER A 31 2.56 -4.17 -1.17
N ALA A 32 3.48 -5.01 -1.66
CA ALA A 32 4.31 -4.68 -2.81
C ALA A 32 3.49 -4.44 -4.09
N ASP A 33 2.35 -5.11 -4.19
CA ASP A 33 1.42 -4.98 -5.32
C ASP A 33 0.58 -3.69 -5.30
N ILE A 34 0.57 -2.98 -4.16
CA ILE A 34 -0.27 -1.81 -3.94
C ILE A 34 0.52 -0.51 -4.11
N TYR A 35 1.77 -0.50 -3.66
CA TYR A 35 2.57 0.71 -3.49
C TYR A 35 3.80 0.77 -4.38
N ALA A 36 4.05 1.95 -4.98
CA ALA A 36 5.36 2.29 -5.48
C ALA A 36 6.28 2.65 -4.31
N THR A 37 7.44 1.97 -4.20
CA THR A 37 8.39 2.21 -3.09
C THR A 37 9.45 3.21 -3.50
N GLU A 38 9.60 4.26 -2.71
CA GLU A 38 10.62 5.30 -2.86
C GLU A 38 11.46 5.44 -1.57
N SER A 39 12.66 5.97 -1.71
CA SER A 39 13.51 6.28 -0.56
C SER A 39 13.20 7.67 -0.01
N SER A 40 13.29 7.83 1.32
CA SER A 40 13.11 9.11 2.01
C SER A 40 14.39 9.49 2.76
N ASP A 41 14.79 10.75 2.69
CA ASP A 41 15.94 11.29 3.40
C ASP A 41 15.57 12.25 4.54
N ARG A 42 14.28 12.55 4.71
CA ARG A 42 13.76 13.53 5.66
C ARG A 42 12.86 12.90 6.73
N ALA A 43 12.47 13.68 7.70
CA ALA A 43 11.51 13.26 8.73
C ALA A 43 10.09 13.11 8.14
N PHE A 44 9.79 13.89 7.12
CA PHE A 44 8.56 13.85 6.33
C PHE A 44 8.89 14.16 4.87
N GLU A 45 8.08 13.64 3.96
CA GLU A 45 8.09 14.00 2.54
C GLU A 45 6.79 14.73 2.20
N GLU A 46 6.87 15.65 1.27
CA GLU A 46 5.72 16.40 0.76
C GLU A 46 5.69 16.33 -0.76
N GLU A 47 4.54 15.96 -1.29
CA GLU A 47 4.29 15.94 -2.72
C GLU A 47 3.17 16.90 -3.06
N VAL A 48 3.49 17.86 -3.92
CA VAL A 48 2.57 18.91 -4.35
C VAL A 48 1.91 18.48 -5.65
N MET A 49 0.58 18.49 -5.68
CA MET A 49 -0.19 18.31 -6.90
C MET A 49 -0.28 19.63 -7.67
N LEU A 50 0.05 19.56 -8.96
CA LEU A 50 -0.03 20.69 -9.88
C LEU A 50 -1.26 20.57 -10.78
N SER A 51 -1.97 21.66 -11.00
CA SER A 51 -3.21 21.68 -11.76
C SER A 51 -3.03 21.43 -13.27
N GLY A 52 -1.80 21.54 -13.78
CA GLY A 52 -1.59 21.55 -15.22
C GLY A 52 -2.21 22.78 -15.92
N PHE A 53 -2.49 22.64 -17.21
CA PHE A 53 -3.09 23.70 -18.05
C PHE A 53 -4.46 23.27 -18.54
N ALA A 54 -5.32 24.26 -18.86
CA ALA A 54 -6.60 24.03 -19.51
C ALA A 54 -6.42 23.58 -20.97
N GLN A 55 -7.53 23.22 -21.62
CA GLN A 55 -7.52 22.81 -23.02
C GLN A 55 -6.99 23.93 -23.90
N ALA A 56 -6.04 23.59 -24.79
CA ALA A 56 -5.51 24.53 -25.75
C ALA A 56 -6.60 25.06 -26.70
N GLN A 57 -6.55 26.37 -26.96
CA GLN A 57 -7.51 27.07 -27.82
C GLN A 57 -7.02 27.15 -29.27
N VAL A 58 -7.95 27.15 -30.20
CA VAL A 58 -7.62 27.40 -31.63
C VAL A 58 -7.15 28.86 -31.77
N LYS A 59 -5.94 29.03 -32.32
CA LYS A 59 -5.37 30.34 -32.61
C LYS A 59 -5.73 30.77 -34.03
N PRO A 60 -6.57 31.80 -34.23
CA PRO A 60 -6.80 32.37 -35.55
C PRO A 60 -5.53 33.02 -36.13
N GLU A 61 -5.46 33.07 -37.46
CA GLU A 61 -4.35 33.75 -38.15
C GLU A 61 -4.26 35.23 -37.74
N GLY A 62 -3.06 35.71 -37.42
CA GLY A 62 -2.81 37.09 -37.00
C GLY A 62 -3.15 37.39 -35.54
N SER A 63 -3.75 36.47 -34.76
CA SER A 63 -4.04 36.70 -33.33
C SER A 63 -2.88 36.25 -32.43
N GLY A 64 -2.83 36.76 -31.20
CA GLY A 64 -1.89 36.33 -30.15
C GLY A 64 -2.15 34.90 -29.66
N VAL A 65 -1.18 34.32 -28.96
CA VAL A 65 -1.35 33.05 -28.21
C VAL A 65 -2.04 33.34 -26.90
N THR A 66 -2.93 32.45 -26.46
CA THR A 66 -3.54 32.51 -25.12
C THR A 66 -2.55 31.96 -24.09
N TYR A 67 -2.33 32.72 -23.01
CA TYR A 67 -1.52 32.29 -21.85
C TYR A 67 -2.43 31.70 -20.79
N ASP A 68 -2.00 30.58 -20.19
CA ASP A 68 -2.67 29.95 -19.04
C ASP A 68 -1.65 29.77 -17.91
N ASN A 69 -2.12 29.71 -16.66
CA ASN A 69 -1.29 29.58 -15.48
C ASN A 69 -1.59 28.25 -14.77
N ALA A 70 -0.56 27.43 -14.56
CA ALA A 70 -0.62 26.31 -13.65
C ALA A 70 -0.54 26.83 -12.20
N GLN A 71 -1.22 26.16 -11.30
CA GLN A 71 -1.19 26.46 -9.85
C GLN A 71 -1.05 25.16 -9.04
N GLU A 72 -0.54 25.31 -7.84
CA GLU A 72 -0.54 24.25 -6.84
C GLU A 72 -1.97 24.05 -6.31
N THR A 73 -2.43 22.79 -6.18
CA THR A 73 -3.78 22.48 -5.71
C THR A 73 -3.75 22.00 -4.27
N PHE A 74 -3.14 20.88 -4.00
CA PHE A 74 -3.00 20.33 -2.66
C PHE A 74 -1.63 19.68 -2.46
N THR A 75 -1.27 19.46 -1.19
CA THR A 75 -0.01 18.83 -0.80
C THR A 75 -0.29 17.59 0.03
N ALA A 76 0.18 16.45 -0.44
CA ALA A 76 0.18 15.21 0.32
C ALA A 76 1.44 15.15 1.20
N ARG A 77 1.26 15.03 2.53
CA ARG A 77 2.35 14.98 3.50
C ARG A 77 2.48 13.59 4.10
N TYR A 78 3.68 13.04 4.05
CA TYR A 78 4.06 11.72 4.56
C TYR A 78 5.01 11.88 5.74
N THR A 79 4.55 11.56 6.94
CA THR A 79 5.40 11.61 8.14
C THR A 79 5.96 10.23 8.46
N ASN A 80 7.28 10.08 8.37
CA ASN A 80 7.96 8.81 8.62
C ASN A 80 7.79 8.36 10.07
N GLU A 81 7.21 7.17 10.28
CA GLU A 81 7.05 6.55 11.59
C GLU A 81 8.19 5.57 11.88
N THR A 82 8.57 5.47 13.15
CA THR A 82 9.54 4.47 13.59
C THR A 82 8.82 3.28 14.19
N ILE A 83 9.00 2.12 13.60
CA ILE A 83 8.48 0.85 14.08
C ILE A 83 9.65 0.07 14.68
N ALA A 84 9.54 -0.30 15.94
CA ALA A 84 10.57 -1.06 16.62
C ALA A 84 9.95 -2.00 17.67
N LEU A 85 10.58 -3.16 17.81
CA LEU A 85 10.25 -4.11 18.84
C LEU A 85 11.55 -4.78 19.32
N ALA A 86 11.62 -5.13 20.59
CA ALA A 86 12.80 -5.75 21.19
C ALA A 86 12.39 -6.84 22.19
N PHE A 87 13.32 -7.77 22.43
CA PHE A 87 13.25 -8.68 23.57
C PHE A 87 14.57 -8.69 24.31
N ALA A 88 14.53 -9.13 25.57
CA ALA A 88 15.71 -9.31 26.40
C ALA A 88 15.80 -10.78 26.85
N ILE A 89 17.01 -11.27 26.99
CA ILE A 89 17.33 -12.57 27.57
C ILE A 89 18.14 -12.29 28.85
N THR A 90 17.72 -12.90 29.95
CA THR A 90 18.39 -12.72 31.24
C THR A 90 19.75 -13.43 31.29
N GLU A 91 20.61 -12.99 32.19
CA GLU A 91 21.92 -13.56 32.43
C GLU A 91 21.83 -15.02 32.85
N GLU A 92 20.92 -15.35 33.75
CA GLU A 92 20.68 -16.71 34.23
C GLU A 92 20.25 -17.66 33.13
N ALA A 93 19.37 -17.20 32.21
CA ALA A 93 18.94 -18.00 31.05
C ALA A 93 20.09 -18.27 30.08
N ILE A 94 21.09 -17.40 30.04
CA ILE A 94 22.30 -17.60 29.23
C ILE A 94 23.21 -18.60 29.92
N GLU A 95 23.40 -18.53 31.25
CA GLU A 95 24.22 -19.43 32.04
C GLU A 95 23.69 -20.87 32.04
N ASP A 96 22.36 -21.04 32.09
CA ASP A 96 21.68 -22.33 32.07
C ASP A 96 21.62 -22.95 30.65
N ASN A 97 22.25 -22.36 29.65
CA ASN A 97 22.31 -22.82 28.25
C ASN A 97 20.93 -23.00 27.58
N LEU A 98 19.89 -22.31 28.10
CA LEU A 98 18.54 -22.33 27.55
C LEU A 98 18.38 -21.39 26.34
N TYR A 99 19.37 -20.55 26.11
CA TYR A 99 19.25 -19.43 25.18
C TYR A 99 19.20 -19.85 23.71
N ASP A 100 19.84 -20.92 23.27
CA ASP A 100 19.84 -21.34 21.85
C ASP A 100 18.43 -21.61 21.32
N ARG A 101 17.62 -22.28 22.10
CA ARG A 101 16.21 -22.55 21.74
C ARG A 101 15.32 -21.33 21.93
N LEU A 102 15.53 -20.57 23.01
CA LEU A 102 14.70 -19.41 23.34
C LEU A 102 15.02 -18.23 22.39
N ALA A 103 16.30 -17.87 22.21
CA ALA A 103 16.72 -16.80 21.34
C ALA A 103 16.23 -17.02 19.90
N SER A 104 16.35 -18.24 19.38
CA SER A 104 15.88 -18.59 18.04
C SER A 104 14.36 -18.44 17.91
N ARG A 105 13.57 -18.89 18.90
CA ARG A 105 12.11 -18.76 18.91
C ARG A 105 11.67 -17.29 18.99
N TYR A 106 12.29 -16.51 19.88
CA TYR A 106 11.96 -15.10 20.04
C TYR A 106 12.37 -14.25 18.84
N THR A 107 13.51 -14.57 18.20
CA THR A 107 13.94 -13.91 16.97
C THR A 107 12.95 -14.16 15.82
N LYS A 108 12.46 -15.39 15.67
CA LYS A 108 11.40 -15.71 14.69
C LYS A 108 10.09 -14.99 15.01
N ALA A 109 9.68 -14.98 16.27
CA ALA A 109 8.48 -14.28 16.70
C ALA A 109 8.60 -12.76 16.47
N LEU A 110 9.78 -12.17 16.73
CA LEU A 110 10.07 -10.77 16.44
C LEU A 110 9.98 -10.47 14.94
N ALA A 111 10.59 -11.29 14.10
CA ALA A 111 10.55 -11.14 12.65
C ALA A 111 9.11 -11.18 12.11
N ARG A 112 8.32 -12.17 12.59
CA ARG A 112 6.90 -12.28 12.25
C ARG A 112 6.10 -11.05 12.68
N SER A 113 6.30 -10.58 13.90
CA SER A 113 5.59 -9.40 14.43
C SER A 113 5.90 -8.15 13.62
N MET A 114 7.17 -7.92 13.25
CA MET A 114 7.57 -6.79 12.43
C MET A 114 6.97 -6.86 11.01
N ALA A 115 7.01 -8.04 10.37
CA ALA A 115 6.41 -8.26 9.06
C ALA A 115 4.89 -8.02 9.08
N GLN A 116 4.18 -8.57 10.07
CA GLN A 116 2.74 -8.38 10.23
C GLN A 116 2.38 -6.90 10.45
N THR A 117 3.12 -6.19 11.30
CA THR A 117 2.89 -4.76 11.54
C THR A 117 3.03 -3.95 10.25
N LYS A 118 4.02 -4.28 9.42
CA LYS A 118 4.20 -3.62 8.12
C LYS A 118 3.02 -3.84 7.20
N GLN A 119 2.51 -5.06 7.09
CA GLN A 119 1.34 -5.38 6.27
C GLN A 119 0.08 -4.66 6.77
N VAL A 120 -0.19 -4.68 8.07
CA VAL A 120 -1.33 -3.97 8.67
C VAL A 120 -1.25 -2.47 8.40
N LYS A 121 -0.06 -1.86 8.57
CA LYS A 121 0.12 -0.43 8.26
C LYS A 121 -0.02 -0.12 6.78
N ALA A 122 0.42 -1.01 5.91
CA ALA A 122 0.28 -0.85 4.46
C ALA A 122 -1.18 -0.91 4.01
N VAL A 123 -2.02 -1.70 4.66
CA VAL A 123 -3.44 -1.84 4.30
C VAL A 123 -4.33 -0.82 5.03
N ASN A 124 -3.81 -0.15 6.06
CA ASN A 124 -4.55 0.85 6.82
C ASN A 124 -5.18 1.98 5.97
N PRO A 125 -4.52 2.55 4.95
CA PRO A 125 -5.15 3.51 4.04
C PRO A 125 -6.37 2.94 3.31
N LEU A 126 -6.36 1.66 2.95
CA LEU A 126 -7.49 0.99 2.28
C LEU A 126 -8.63 0.72 3.26
N ASN A 127 -8.32 0.13 4.42
CA ASN A 127 -9.32 -0.20 5.45
C ASN A 127 -10.06 1.04 6.00
N ASN A 128 -9.39 2.19 6.04
CA ASN A 128 -9.95 3.44 6.58
C ASN A 128 -10.23 4.47 5.48
N GLY A 129 -10.06 4.11 4.22
CA GLY A 129 -10.12 5.03 3.09
C GLY A 129 -11.50 5.61 2.80
N PHE A 130 -12.57 4.94 3.20
CA PHE A 130 -13.94 5.45 3.09
C PHE A 130 -14.37 6.40 4.24
N GLY A 131 -13.50 6.61 5.22
CA GLY A 131 -13.85 7.39 6.41
C GLY A 131 -12.73 8.26 6.97
N THR A 132 -11.86 7.67 7.78
CA THR A 132 -10.90 8.42 8.61
C THR A 132 -9.56 8.70 7.95
N PHE A 133 -9.20 7.94 6.92
CA PHE A 133 -7.97 8.21 6.16
C PHE A 133 -8.26 9.22 5.06
N THR A 134 -7.63 10.40 5.15
CA THR A 134 -7.81 11.50 4.20
C THR A 134 -6.65 11.57 3.21
N SER A 135 -6.96 11.94 1.96
CA SER A 135 -5.97 12.29 0.96
C SER A 135 -5.48 13.73 1.11
N GLY A 136 -4.52 14.14 0.30
CA GLY A 136 -3.91 15.48 0.38
C GLY A 136 -4.88 16.64 0.17
N ASP A 137 -6.02 16.40 -0.46
CA ASP A 137 -7.11 17.37 -0.69
C ASP A 137 -8.04 17.57 0.51
N GLY A 138 -7.82 16.79 1.61
CA GLY A 138 -8.63 16.84 2.83
C GLY A 138 -9.90 16.00 2.79
N SER A 139 -10.24 15.37 1.65
CA SER A 139 -11.36 14.42 1.54
C SER A 139 -10.95 13.03 2.00
N ALA A 140 -11.92 12.15 2.31
CA ALA A 140 -11.62 10.74 2.49
C ALA A 140 -10.94 10.18 1.23
N LEU A 141 -10.06 9.18 1.38
CA LEU A 141 -9.33 8.61 0.23
C LEU A 141 -10.27 8.14 -0.88
N PHE A 142 -11.38 7.50 -0.51
CA PHE A 142 -12.43 7.10 -1.43
C PHE A 142 -13.66 7.97 -1.20
N ALA A 143 -13.88 8.89 -2.11
CA ALA A 143 -14.98 9.84 -2.05
C ALA A 143 -15.56 10.12 -3.43
N THR A 144 -16.83 10.50 -3.46
CA THR A 144 -17.52 10.89 -4.69
C THR A 144 -17.30 12.36 -5.07
N ASN A 145 -16.62 13.12 -4.24
CA ASN A 145 -16.57 14.58 -4.30
C ASN A 145 -15.19 15.18 -4.04
N HIS A 146 -14.13 14.54 -4.53
CA HIS A 146 -12.79 15.14 -4.48
C HIS A 146 -12.78 16.49 -5.18
N PRO A 147 -12.41 17.59 -4.49
CA PRO A 147 -12.44 18.92 -5.07
C PRO A 147 -11.34 19.08 -6.12
N THR A 148 -11.71 19.62 -7.28
CA THR A 148 -10.80 20.04 -8.34
C THR A 148 -11.15 21.46 -8.79
N ILE A 149 -10.26 22.10 -9.56
CA ILE A 149 -10.52 23.44 -10.10
C ILE A 149 -11.73 23.43 -11.04
N ALA A 150 -11.94 22.35 -11.76
CA ALA A 150 -13.04 22.21 -12.72
C ALA A 150 -14.36 21.72 -12.10
N GLY A 151 -14.35 21.30 -10.82
CA GLY A 151 -15.53 20.74 -10.15
C GLY A 151 -15.15 19.65 -9.15
N THR A 152 -15.79 18.50 -9.24
CA THR A 152 -15.50 17.33 -8.39
C THR A 152 -15.23 16.09 -9.21
N VAL A 153 -14.33 15.22 -8.70
CA VAL A 153 -14.03 13.91 -9.29
C VAL A 153 -14.31 12.83 -8.25
N SER A 154 -14.85 11.70 -8.70
CA SER A 154 -15.07 10.52 -7.87
C SER A 154 -14.02 9.46 -8.15
N ASN A 155 -13.55 8.78 -7.12
CA ASN A 155 -12.75 7.55 -7.23
C ASN A 155 -13.43 6.36 -6.54
N THR A 156 -14.75 6.43 -6.38
CA THR A 156 -15.59 5.35 -5.88
C THR A 156 -16.89 5.26 -6.69
N LEU A 157 -17.57 4.11 -6.64
CA LEU A 157 -18.90 3.97 -7.26
C LEU A 157 -19.89 4.96 -6.63
N ALA A 158 -20.78 5.51 -7.46
CA ALA A 158 -21.83 6.43 -6.99
C ALA A 158 -22.79 5.76 -6.00
N THR A 159 -23.01 4.47 -6.15
CA THR A 159 -23.77 3.62 -5.21
C THR A 159 -22.87 2.46 -4.82
N ALA A 160 -22.72 2.21 -3.54
CA ALA A 160 -21.99 1.07 -3.01
C ALA A 160 -22.53 -0.24 -3.60
N ALA A 161 -21.64 -1.12 -4.03
CA ALA A 161 -22.01 -2.39 -4.64
C ALA A 161 -20.95 -3.45 -4.41
N ASP A 162 -21.41 -4.69 -4.19
CA ASP A 162 -20.55 -5.87 -4.09
C ASP A 162 -19.84 -6.16 -5.42
N LEU A 163 -18.75 -6.90 -5.34
CA LEU A 163 -18.01 -7.33 -6.51
C LEU A 163 -18.84 -8.29 -7.38
N ASN A 164 -19.31 -7.78 -8.49
CA ASN A 164 -19.98 -8.53 -9.55
C ASN A 164 -19.58 -7.97 -10.93
N GLU A 165 -20.04 -8.60 -11.99
CA GLU A 165 -19.71 -8.18 -13.36
C GLU A 165 -20.12 -6.72 -13.61
N THR A 166 -21.36 -6.36 -13.29
CA THR A 166 -21.90 -5.02 -13.54
C THR A 166 -21.18 -3.94 -12.74
N SER A 167 -20.90 -4.18 -11.45
CA SER A 167 -20.17 -3.22 -10.60
C SER A 167 -18.72 -3.03 -11.05
N LEU A 168 -18.08 -4.10 -11.52
CA LEU A 168 -16.71 -4.03 -12.04
C LEU A 168 -16.65 -3.32 -13.39
N GLU A 169 -17.61 -3.58 -14.29
CA GLU A 169 -17.73 -2.85 -15.57
C GLU A 169 -17.96 -1.36 -15.32
N GLN A 170 -18.87 -0.99 -14.40
CA GLN A 170 -19.12 0.40 -14.05
C GLN A 170 -17.86 1.07 -13.46
N ALA A 171 -17.15 0.40 -12.56
CA ALA A 171 -15.89 0.91 -12.00
C ALA A 171 -14.84 1.20 -13.10
N LEU A 172 -14.71 0.33 -14.07
CA LEU A 172 -13.78 0.52 -15.21
C LEU A 172 -14.20 1.67 -16.12
N ILE A 173 -15.51 1.87 -16.33
CA ILE A 173 -16.07 3.02 -17.07
C ILE A 173 -15.79 4.31 -16.31
N ASP A 174 -16.02 4.34 -15.01
CA ASP A 174 -15.78 5.51 -14.15
C ASP A 174 -14.29 5.87 -14.11
N ILE A 175 -13.38 4.89 -14.02
CA ILE A 175 -11.93 5.09 -14.12
C ILE A 175 -11.56 5.76 -15.45
N ALA A 176 -12.07 5.24 -16.57
CA ALA A 176 -11.80 5.80 -17.90
C ALA A 176 -12.38 7.22 -18.09
N ALA A 177 -13.42 7.57 -17.34
CA ALA A 177 -14.06 8.88 -17.35
C ALA A 177 -13.37 9.92 -16.48
N MET A 178 -12.41 9.53 -15.61
CA MET A 178 -11.70 10.45 -14.70
C MET A 178 -11.04 11.62 -15.44
N THR A 179 -11.01 12.76 -14.77
CA THR A 179 -10.43 14.00 -15.29
C THR A 179 -9.32 14.51 -14.37
N ASP A 180 -8.44 15.34 -14.92
CA ASP A 180 -7.45 16.08 -14.16
C ASP A 180 -8.05 17.28 -13.39
N GLU A 181 -7.20 18.08 -12.76
CA GLU A 181 -7.61 19.28 -11.99
C GLU A 181 -8.31 20.35 -12.84
N ARG A 182 -8.11 20.36 -14.14
CA ARG A 182 -8.70 21.30 -15.11
C ARG A 182 -9.86 20.72 -15.92
N GLY A 183 -10.28 19.49 -15.61
CA GLY A 183 -11.38 18.81 -16.29
C GLY A 183 -10.99 18.11 -17.60
N LEU A 184 -9.68 18.01 -17.92
CA LEU A 184 -9.22 17.24 -19.07
C LEU A 184 -9.25 15.75 -18.76
N LYS A 185 -9.72 14.93 -19.70
CA LYS A 185 -9.73 13.47 -19.54
C LYS A 185 -8.32 12.92 -19.51
N ILE A 186 -8.00 12.14 -18.46
CA ILE A 186 -6.70 11.48 -18.31
C ILE A 186 -6.68 10.10 -18.97
N ALA A 187 -7.84 9.55 -19.34
CA ALA A 187 -8.00 8.22 -19.93
C ALA A 187 -7.34 7.10 -19.11
N ALA A 188 -7.49 7.17 -17.79
CA ALA A 188 -6.94 6.20 -16.85
C ALA A 188 -7.47 4.79 -17.10
N LYS A 189 -6.70 3.77 -16.77
CA LYS A 189 -7.04 2.35 -16.91
C LYS A 189 -6.86 1.62 -15.59
N GLY A 190 -7.74 0.67 -15.30
CA GLY A 190 -7.54 -0.27 -14.22
C GLY A 190 -6.39 -1.22 -14.54
N MET A 191 -5.43 -1.35 -13.63
CA MET A 191 -4.25 -2.21 -13.83
C MET A 191 -4.34 -3.49 -13.03
N LYS A 192 -4.71 -3.42 -11.76
CA LYS A 192 -4.74 -4.55 -10.84
C LYS A 192 -5.88 -4.40 -9.85
N MET A 193 -6.55 -5.49 -9.54
CA MET A 193 -7.59 -5.53 -8.51
C MET A 193 -7.04 -6.09 -7.21
N ILE A 194 -7.32 -5.44 -6.07
CA ILE A 194 -6.97 -5.89 -4.73
C ILE A 194 -8.27 -6.24 -4.00
N ILE A 195 -8.32 -7.43 -3.43
CA ILE A 195 -9.53 -7.98 -2.80
C ILE A 195 -9.22 -8.67 -1.47
N PRO A 196 -10.19 -8.76 -0.55
CA PRO A 196 -10.12 -9.63 0.61
C PRO A 196 -10.24 -11.10 0.22
N SER A 197 -9.81 -11.99 1.10
CA SER A 197 -9.88 -13.44 0.88
C SER A 197 -11.29 -13.97 0.64
N ALA A 198 -12.32 -13.29 1.17
CA ALA A 198 -13.73 -13.66 0.99
C ALA A 198 -14.17 -13.56 -0.48
N LEU A 199 -13.63 -12.61 -1.25
CA LEU A 199 -13.98 -12.38 -2.65
C LEU A 199 -13.11 -13.17 -3.64
N GLN A 200 -12.14 -13.96 -3.19
CA GLN A 200 -11.18 -14.66 -4.05
C GLN A 200 -11.85 -15.50 -5.14
N PHE A 201 -12.83 -16.32 -4.76
CA PHE A 201 -13.50 -17.21 -5.71
C PHE A 201 -14.44 -16.46 -6.66
N THR A 202 -15.00 -15.34 -6.23
CA THR A 202 -15.81 -14.45 -7.09
C THR A 202 -14.92 -13.77 -8.12
N ALA A 203 -13.79 -13.22 -7.69
CA ALA A 203 -12.82 -12.61 -8.59
C ALA A 203 -12.28 -13.59 -9.64
N GLU A 204 -11.93 -14.82 -9.22
CA GLU A 204 -11.48 -15.86 -10.15
C GLU A 204 -12.55 -16.17 -11.22
N ARG A 205 -13.82 -16.30 -10.81
CA ARG A 205 -14.91 -16.52 -11.78
C ARG A 205 -15.07 -15.34 -12.76
N LEU A 206 -14.96 -14.11 -12.28
CA LEU A 206 -15.10 -12.91 -13.11
C LEU A 206 -13.90 -12.71 -14.04
N MET A 207 -12.69 -13.01 -13.58
CA MET A 207 -11.46 -12.73 -14.34
C MET A 207 -11.02 -13.87 -15.24
N ALA A 208 -11.28 -15.13 -14.87
CA ALA A 208 -10.76 -16.30 -15.57
C ALA A 208 -11.79 -17.01 -16.45
N SER A 209 -13.10 -16.84 -16.21
CA SER A 209 -14.15 -17.48 -17.02
C SER A 209 -14.13 -17.00 -18.48
N ALA A 210 -14.30 -17.90 -19.43
CA ALA A 210 -14.44 -17.54 -20.84
C ALA A 210 -15.86 -17.04 -21.18
N GLY A 211 -16.86 -17.61 -20.53
CA GLY A 211 -18.27 -17.20 -20.67
C GLY A 211 -18.72 -16.34 -19.50
N ARG A 212 -19.79 -15.62 -19.69
CA ARG A 212 -20.43 -14.80 -18.67
C ARG A 212 -20.92 -15.66 -17.50
N VAL A 213 -20.64 -15.23 -16.28
CA VAL A 213 -21.00 -15.98 -15.07
C VAL A 213 -22.48 -15.76 -14.75
N GLY A 214 -23.22 -16.87 -14.54
CA GLY A 214 -24.62 -16.82 -14.09
C GLY A 214 -25.66 -16.69 -15.19
N THR A 215 -25.31 -16.82 -16.49
CA THR A 215 -26.24 -16.87 -17.61
C THR A 215 -26.30 -18.27 -18.22
N ALA A 216 -27.45 -18.65 -18.76
CA ALA A 216 -27.62 -19.89 -19.55
C ALA A 216 -27.20 -19.69 -21.01
N ASP A 217 -27.04 -18.45 -21.45
CA ASP A 217 -26.66 -18.07 -22.79
C ASP A 217 -25.12 -18.17 -22.95
N ASN A 218 -24.69 -18.35 -24.21
CA ASN A 218 -23.26 -18.47 -24.52
C ASN A 218 -22.61 -17.08 -24.69
N ASP A 219 -22.87 -16.19 -23.74
CA ASP A 219 -22.34 -14.83 -23.74
C ASP A 219 -20.84 -14.81 -23.38
N ILE A 220 -20.09 -13.91 -24.00
CA ILE A 220 -18.68 -13.72 -23.77
C ILE A 220 -18.47 -12.92 -22.46
N ASN A 221 -17.52 -13.33 -21.64
CA ASN A 221 -17.03 -12.48 -20.55
C ASN A 221 -16.20 -11.32 -21.14
N ALA A 222 -16.77 -10.13 -21.17
CA ALA A 222 -16.15 -8.94 -21.74
C ALA A 222 -14.88 -8.51 -20.99
N ILE A 223 -14.87 -8.58 -19.67
CA ILE A 223 -13.73 -8.18 -18.83
C ILE A 223 -12.48 -8.98 -19.19
N LYS A 224 -12.62 -10.31 -19.30
CA LYS A 224 -11.53 -11.19 -19.70
C LYS A 224 -11.15 -11.00 -21.17
N SER A 225 -12.15 -10.97 -22.07
CA SER A 225 -11.92 -10.90 -23.52
C SER A 225 -11.19 -9.63 -23.92
N MET A 226 -11.49 -8.51 -23.28
CA MET A 226 -10.86 -7.21 -23.53
C MET A 226 -9.55 -7.00 -22.76
N GLY A 227 -9.24 -7.87 -21.77
CA GLY A 227 -8.06 -7.71 -20.91
C GLY A 227 -8.07 -6.42 -20.11
N MET A 228 -9.22 -6.02 -19.59
CA MET A 228 -9.43 -4.72 -18.94
C MET A 228 -8.60 -4.51 -17.67
N ILE A 229 -8.19 -5.60 -17.01
CA ILE A 229 -7.32 -5.58 -15.83
C ILE A 229 -6.09 -6.46 -16.14
N PRO A 230 -5.05 -5.90 -16.78
CA PRO A 230 -3.95 -6.69 -17.34
C PRO A 230 -3.08 -7.40 -16.30
N GLN A 231 -3.00 -6.89 -15.06
CA GLN A 231 -2.24 -7.51 -13.97
C GLN A 231 -3.08 -8.46 -13.10
N GLY A 232 -4.35 -8.69 -13.47
CA GLY A 232 -5.24 -9.57 -12.75
C GLY A 232 -5.63 -9.06 -11.38
N TYR A 233 -5.75 -9.98 -10.41
CA TYR A 233 -6.09 -9.62 -9.04
C TYR A 233 -5.07 -10.15 -8.03
N SER A 234 -5.00 -9.52 -6.86
CA SER A 234 -4.22 -9.96 -5.71
C SER A 234 -5.11 -10.03 -4.47
N VAL A 235 -4.94 -11.11 -3.70
CA VAL A 235 -5.68 -11.29 -2.44
C VAL A 235 -4.86 -10.71 -1.30
N ASN A 236 -5.45 -9.82 -0.53
CA ASN A 236 -4.82 -9.26 0.66
C ASN A 236 -5.58 -9.71 1.93
N ASN A 237 -4.89 -10.50 2.75
CA ASN A 237 -5.45 -11.11 3.95
C ASN A 237 -5.60 -10.12 5.14
N TYR A 238 -5.09 -8.91 5.00
CA TYR A 238 -5.14 -7.88 6.04
C TYR A 238 -6.25 -6.85 5.81
N LEU A 239 -7.02 -6.99 4.74
CA LEU A 239 -8.26 -6.26 4.54
C LEU A 239 -9.29 -6.70 5.57
N THR A 240 -9.91 -5.74 6.25
CA THR A 240 -10.90 -5.99 7.31
C THR A 240 -12.31 -6.06 6.78
N ASP A 241 -12.58 -5.36 5.69
CA ASP A 241 -13.84 -5.40 4.98
C ASP A 241 -13.87 -6.62 4.05
N THR A 242 -14.95 -7.40 4.10
CA THR A 242 -15.06 -8.68 3.39
C THR A 242 -15.65 -8.57 1.98
N ASP A 243 -16.25 -7.46 1.66
CA ASP A 243 -16.99 -7.17 0.41
C ASP A 243 -16.42 -5.98 -0.37
N ALA A 244 -15.54 -5.18 0.23
CA ALA A 244 -14.85 -4.12 -0.47
C ALA A 244 -13.88 -4.65 -1.54
N PHE A 245 -13.80 -3.96 -2.66
CA PHE A 245 -12.78 -4.21 -3.68
C PHE A 245 -12.12 -2.91 -4.14
N PHE A 246 -10.85 -3.03 -4.53
CA PHE A 246 -10.01 -1.90 -4.90
C PHE A 246 -9.38 -2.16 -6.26
N ILE A 247 -9.26 -1.13 -7.10
CA ILE A 247 -8.63 -1.20 -8.42
C ILE A 247 -7.52 -0.17 -8.48
N ILE A 248 -6.28 -0.62 -8.61
CA ILE A 248 -5.13 0.25 -8.86
C ILE A 248 -5.17 0.68 -10.32
N THR A 249 -4.98 1.97 -10.57
CA THR A 249 -4.97 2.55 -11.90
C THR A 249 -3.54 2.79 -12.39
N ASP A 250 -3.40 3.14 -13.67
CA ASP A 250 -2.12 3.53 -14.29
C ASP A 250 -1.75 5.00 -14.07
N VAL A 251 -2.53 5.73 -13.27
CA VAL A 251 -2.23 7.12 -12.93
C VAL A 251 -0.94 7.21 -12.12
N PRO A 252 0.05 8.02 -12.55
CA PRO A 252 1.31 8.14 -11.83
C PRO A 252 1.09 8.79 -10.45
N ASN A 253 2.03 8.53 -9.54
CA ASN A 253 2.02 9.10 -8.19
C ASN A 253 0.76 8.75 -7.35
N GLY A 254 0.14 7.60 -7.57
CA GLY A 254 -0.99 7.13 -6.75
C GLY A 254 -0.55 6.72 -5.33
N MET A 255 -0.56 5.42 -5.09
CA MET A 255 -0.19 4.84 -3.80
C MET A 255 1.34 4.80 -3.64
N LYS A 256 1.89 5.38 -2.55
CA LYS A 256 3.34 5.45 -2.29
C LYS A 256 3.74 4.91 -0.93
N HIS A 257 4.90 4.26 -0.93
CA HIS A 257 5.59 3.79 0.27
C HIS A 257 6.97 4.45 0.35
N PHE A 258 7.17 5.36 1.29
CA PHE A 258 8.48 5.96 1.55
C PHE A 258 9.21 5.16 2.62
N GLN A 259 10.38 4.63 2.25
CA GLN A 259 11.26 3.92 3.16
C GLN A 259 12.41 4.80 3.60
N ARG A 260 12.40 5.23 4.86
CA ARG A 260 13.46 6.07 5.44
C ARG A 260 14.65 5.25 5.92
N THR A 261 14.37 4.18 6.65
CA THR A 261 15.39 3.27 7.17
C THR A 261 14.92 1.84 6.94
N PRO A 262 15.67 1.04 6.16
CA PRO A 262 15.34 -0.36 5.98
C PRO A 262 15.41 -1.10 7.31
N MET A 263 14.85 -2.32 7.35
CA MET A 263 14.90 -3.19 8.51
C MET A 263 16.35 -3.33 8.99
N SER A 264 16.56 -2.99 10.24
CA SER A 264 17.85 -3.12 10.92
C SER A 264 17.68 -3.79 12.27
N THR A 265 18.62 -4.63 12.62
CA THR A 265 18.68 -5.32 13.90
C THR A 265 19.91 -4.87 14.67
N LYS A 266 19.82 -4.82 15.98
CA LYS A 266 20.95 -4.51 16.88
C LYS A 266 20.85 -5.32 18.15
N MET A 267 21.98 -5.85 18.60
CA MET A 267 22.13 -6.55 19.87
C MET A 267 23.05 -5.77 20.79
N GLU A 268 22.70 -5.66 22.06
CA GLU A 268 23.45 -4.92 23.06
C GLU A 268 23.28 -5.56 24.45
N GLY A 269 24.35 -5.68 25.20
CA GLY A 269 24.31 -6.13 26.61
C GLY A 269 24.03 -4.93 27.53
N ASP A 270 23.24 -5.17 28.56
CA ASP A 270 23.02 -4.22 29.62
C ASP A 270 24.02 -4.52 30.77
N PHE A 271 24.83 -3.51 31.13
CA PHE A 271 25.85 -3.67 32.16
C PHE A 271 25.25 -3.87 33.55
N ASP A 272 24.15 -3.16 33.85
CA ASP A 272 23.57 -3.15 35.20
C ASP A 272 22.82 -4.44 35.54
N THR A 273 22.14 -5.01 34.53
CA THR A 273 21.31 -6.21 34.71
C THR A 273 21.93 -7.48 34.14
N GLY A 274 23.05 -7.39 33.40
CA GLY A 274 23.67 -8.51 32.69
C GLY A 274 22.84 -9.05 31.50
N ASN A 275 21.67 -8.50 31.26
CA ASN A 275 20.74 -8.97 30.21
C ASN A 275 21.27 -8.65 28.81
N VAL A 276 21.00 -9.54 27.85
CA VAL A 276 21.23 -9.27 26.43
C VAL A 276 19.92 -8.83 25.78
N ARG A 277 19.94 -7.67 25.11
CA ARG A 277 18.79 -7.09 24.42
C ARG A 277 18.98 -7.18 22.92
N TYR A 278 17.97 -7.65 22.23
CA TYR A 278 17.92 -7.71 20.76
C TYR A 278 16.71 -6.92 20.25
N LYS A 279 16.95 -5.97 19.35
CA LYS A 279 15.88 -5.14 18.75
C LYS A 279 15.91 -5.20 17.24
N ALA A 280 14.73 -5.12 16.65
CA ALA A 280 14.51 -4.83 15.23
C ALA A 280 13.87 -3.44 15.11
N ARG A 281 14.25 -2.69 14.07
CA ARG A 281 13.76 -1.34 13.80
C ARG A 281 13.69 -1.08 12.31
N GLU A 282 12.60 -0.43 11.89
CA GLU A 282 12.43 0.16 10.55
C GLU A 282 11.80 1.56 10.67
N ARG A 283 11.97 2.39 9.63
CA ARG A 283 11.24 3.65 9.50
C ARG A 283 10.66 3.75 8.09
N TYR A 284 9.36 3.99 8.02
CA TYR A 284 8.63 4.10 6.76
C TYR A 284 7.29 4.79 6.97
N VAL A 285 6.63 5.12 5.85
CA VAL A 285 5.25 5.59 5.81
C VAL A 285 4.57 5.10 4.53
N PHE A 286 3.29 4.78 4.63
CA PHE A 286 2.40 4.49 3.52
C PHE A 286 1.41 5.63 3.35
N GLY A 287 1.08 5.99 2.12
CA GLY A 287 0.11 7.04 1.85
C GLY A 287 -0.24 7.14 0.36
N VAL A 288 -0.89 8.21 0.01
CA VAL A 288 -1.44 8.48 -1.32
C VAL A 288 -1.09 9.90 -1.73
N SER A 289 -0.51 10.06 -2.91
CA SER A 289 -0.21 11.38 -3.47
C SER A 289 -1.32 11.84 -4.41
N ASP A 290 -1.83 10.93 -5.27
CA ASP A 290 -2.97 11.19 -6.13
C ASP A 290 -4.06 10.14 -5.88
N TYR A 291 -5.25 10.58 -5.43
CA TYR A 291 -6.39 9.71 -5.17
C TYR A 291 -6.90 9.00 -6.44
N ARG A 292 -6.60 9.51 -7.65
CA ARG A 292 -6.93 8.86 -8.93
C ARG A 292 -6.12 7.59 -9.19
N GLY A 293 -5.02 7.40 -8.45
CA GLY A 293 -4.19 6.19 -8.51
C GLY A 293 -4.87 4.92 -8.02
N ILE A 294 -6.04 5.06 -7.37
CA ILE A 294 -6.83 3.93 -6.86
C ILE A 294 -8.32 4.24 -6.91
N PHE A 295 -9.12 3.24 -7.27
CA PHE A 295 -10.58 3.28 -7.27
C PHE A 295 -11.12 2.19 -6.35
N ALA A 296 -12.24 2.41 -5.68
CA ALA A 296 -12.77 1.42 -4.74
C ALA A 296 -14.31 1.39 -4.69
N SER A 297 -14.84 0.27 -4.17
CA SER A 297 -16.21 0.16 -3.69
C SER A 297 -16.19 -0.49 -2.30
N PRO A 298 -16.97 0.02 -1.32
CA PRO A 298 -17.03 -0.56 0.02
C PRO A 298 -17.87 -1.86 0.10
N GLY A 299 -18.49 -2.30 -1.02
CA GLY A 299 -19.53 -3.31 -0.98
C GLY A 299 -20.90 -2.72 -0.59
N ALA A 300 -21.93 -3.56 -0.48
CA ALA A 300 -23.32 -3.15 -0.17
C ALA A 300 -23.89 -3.91 1.05
#